data_cd90282a482c5c0d8fd66f82c6eefb3c
#
_entry.id   cd90282a482c5c0d8fd66f82c6eefb3c
#
_cell.length_a   1.000
_cell.length_b   1.000
_cell.length_c   1.000
_cell.angle_alpha   90.00
_cell.angle_beta   90.00
_cell.angle_gamma   90.00
#
_symmetry.space_group_name_H-M   'P 1'
#
loop_
_entity.id
_entity.type
_entity.pdbx_description
1 polymer ?
#
loop_
_entity_poly.entity_id
_entity_poly.type
_entity_poly.pdbx_seq_one_letter_code
_entity_poly.pdbx_strand_id
1 'polypeptide(L)'
;TSAKTGPADEKPAFWVDGNIHATEVAASAAALYFLHTVLTQYGRDAEITRALDTRAFYVLPRMNPDGAEWALADKPKWIRSTTRPYPFDEEAPEGLVVEDIDGDGLILQMRIPDANGLWKAHHEDARLMVRRDPVETGGTYYRVLPEGRYDGYDGHTLRVKRPKQGLDLNRNFPASWRQEFEQLGAGPYPVSEPEVRAVVDFVVNHRNITGGTTFHTWSGVLLRPFEHLSDDEMHAEDLWVYQAQGREGEKRTGYPAISVFHEFRYHPKDVIGGTFDWLYEHLGAFVWVVEIWSPMREAGITNYKYIDWFRDHPASDDLKLIRWSDEKLGGLGHKGWRPFDHPQLGKVEIGGWNRFHAFSNPPPAFLERE
;
A
#
# COMPACT_ATOMS: atom_id res chain seq x y z
N THR A 1 6.36 -16.11 -28.95
CA THR A 1 7.27 -16.99 -28.19
C THR A 1 8.70 -16.82 -28.69
N SER A 2 9.69 -17.02 -27.82
CA SER A 2 11.10 -16.91 -28.19
C SER A 2 11.50 -17.78 -29.39
N ALA A 3 10.87 -18.93 -29.57
CA ALA A 3 11.06 -19.78 -30.74
C ALA A 3 10.67 -19.10 -32.06
N LYS A 4 9.73 -18.17 -32.05
CA LYS A 4 9.23 -17.46 -33.25
C LYS A 4 9.85 -16.06 -33.41
N THR A 5 10.11 -15.38 -32.31
CA THR A 5 10.43 -13.95 -32.28
C THR A 5 11.83 -13.64 -31.72
N GLY A 6 12.63 -14.66 -31.42
CA GLY A 6 13.99 -14.57 -30.83
C GLY A 6 14.02 -14.60 -29.30
N PRO A 7 15.20 -14.69 -28.71
CA PRO A 7 15.39 -14.74 -27.26
C PRO A 7 14.87 -13.50 -26.55
N ALA A 8 14.45 -13.64 -25.29
CA ALA A 8 13.93 -12.53 -24.49
C ALA A 8 14.98 -11.45 -24.19
N ASP A 9 16.21 -11.88 -23.94
CA ASP A 9 17.37 -11.02 -23.61
C ASP A 9 17.89 -10.19 -24.78
N GLU A 10 17.53 -10.53 -26.02
CA GLU A 10 17.87 -9.76 -27.22
C GLU A 10 16.83 -8.68 -27.58
N LYS A 11 15.74 -8.55 -26.80
CA LYS A 11 14.67 -7.58 -27.04
C LYS A 11 14.64 -6.54 -25.93
N PRO A 12 14.23 -5.29 -26.21
CA PRO A 12 13.87 -4.37 -25.14
C PRO A 12 12.81 -5.01 -24.25
N ALA A 13 13.00 -4.95 -22.93
CA ALA A 13 12.10 -5.60 -21.99
C ALA A 13 11.36 -4.61 -21.10
N PHE A 14 10.18 -5.04 -20.67
CA PHE A 14 9.34 -4.33 -19.73
C PHE A 14 9.20 -5.17 -18.46
N TRP A 15 9.47 -4.55 -17.31
CA TRP A 15 9.34 -5.14 -15.99
C TRP A 15 7.95 -4.91 -15.42
N VAL A 16 7.34 -5.93 -14.83
CA VAL A 16 6.06 -5.83 -14.13
C VAL A 16 6.17 -6.59 -12.81
N ASP A 17 5.92 -5.92 -11.72
CA ASP A 17 5.81 -6.58 -10.41
C ASP A 17 4.60 -6.11 -9.61
N GLY A 18 4.33 -6.80 -8.50
CA GLY A 18 3.31 -6.45 -7.56
C GLY A 18 3.51 -7.10 -6.20
N ASN A 19 2.81 -6.59 -5.18
CA ASN A 19 2.77 -7.14 -3.83
C ASN A 19 4.11 -7.12 -3.09
N ILE A 20 4.85 -6.04 -3.22
CA ILE A 20 6.02 -5.78 -2.36
C ILE A 20 5.60 -5.56 -0.91
N HIS A 21 4.45 -4.92 -0.68
CA HIS A 21 3.83 -4.79 0.63
C HIS A 21 2.85 -5.95 0.88
N ALA A 22 2.96 -6.56 2.05
CA ALA A 22 2.31 -7.82 2.37
C ALA A 22 0.78 -7.81 2.16
N THR A 23 0.11 -6.74 2.56
CA THR A 23 -1.36 -6.62 2.51
C THR A 23 -1.92 -6.13 1.17
N GLU A 24 -1.06 -5.77 0.21
CA GLU A 24 -1.47 -5.25 -1.10
C GLU A 24 -1.64 -6.39 -2.13
N VAL A 25 -2.48 -7.36 -1.79
CA VAL A 25 -2.62 -8.59 -2.61
C VAL A 25 -3.33 -8.36 -3.94
N ALA A 26 -4.10 -7.29 -4.07
CA ALA A 26 -4.69 -6.89 -5.35
C ALA A 26 -3.62 -6.51 -6.39
N ALA A 27 -2.45 -6.03 -5.97
CA ALA A 27 -1.31 -5.79 -6.84
C ALA A 27 -0.79 -7.08 -7.50
N SER A 28 -0.79 -8.22 -6.76
CA SER A 28 -0.55 -9.55 -7.35
C SER A 28 -1.58 -9.90 -8.41
N ALA A 29 -2.86 -9.62 -8.13
CA ALA A 29 -3.94 -9.91 -9.06
C ALA A 29 -3.80 -9.09 -10.35
N ALA A 30 -3.43 -7.81 -10.25
CA ALA A 30 -3.17 -6.95 -11.41
C ALA A 30 -2.03 -7.48 -12.29
N ALA A 31 -0.91 -7.88 -11.68
CA ALA A 31 0.22 -8.45 -12.42
C ALA A 31 -0.15 -9.79 -13.10
N LEU A 32 -0.94 -10.63 -12.45
CA LEU A 32 -1.46 -11.87 -13.03
C LEU A 32 -2.48 -11.61 -14.15
N TYR A 33 -3.35 -10.61 -13.98
CA TYR A 33 -4.31 -10.21 -15.00
C TYR A 33 -3.60 -9.64 -16.23
N PHE A 34 -2.57 -8.82 -16.05
CA PHE A 34 -1.71 -8.39 -17.13
C PHE A 34 -1.13 -9.58 -17.90
N LEU A 35 -0.54 -10.54 -17.19
CA LEU A 35 0.04 -11.74 -17.80
C LEU A 35 -1.01 -12.55 -18.56
N HIS A 36 -2.19 -12.78 -17.95
CA HIS A 36 -3.30 -13.46 -18.60
C HIS A 36 -3.73 -12.75 -19.88
N THR A 37 -3.88 -11.44 -19.82
CA THR A 37 -4.34 -10.61 -20.96
C THR A 37 -3.36 -10.69 -22.12
N VAL A 38 -2.06 -10.46 -21.87
CA VAL A 38 -1.07 -10.47 -22.96
C VAL A 38 -0.94 -11.85 -23.61
N LEU A 39 -1.10 -12.93 -22.84
CA LEU A 39 -1.03 -14.30 -23.36
C LEU A 39 -2.30 -14.70 -24.15
N THR A 40 -3.48 -14.31 -23.70
CA THR A 40 -4.76 -14.71 -24.32
C THR A 40 -5.12 -13.84 -25.52
N GLN A 41 -4.64 -12.61 -25.56
CA GLN A 41 -4.88 -11.69 -26.66
C GLN A 41 -3.81 -11.75 -27.77
N TYR A 42 -2.74 -12.51 -27.59
CA TYR A 42 -1.74 -12.73 -28.64
C TYR A 42 -2.38 -13.35 -29.88
N GLY A 43 -2.14 -12.72 -31.05
CA GLY A 43 -2.75 -13.11 -32.32
C GLY A 43 -4.21 -12.66 -32.51
N ARG A 44 -4.80 -11.98 -31.52
CA ARG A 44 -6.16 -11.42 -31.55
C ARG A 44 -6.15 -9.89 -31.53
N ASP A 45 -5.40 -9.33 -30.59
CA ASP A 45 -5.14 -7.89 -30.51
C ASP A 45 -3.82 -7.56 -31.22
N ALA A 46 -3.85 -6.57 -32.13
CA ALA A 46 -2.70 -6.20 -32.95
C ALA A 46 -1.59 -5.51 -32.16
N GLU A 47 -1.95 -4.69 -31.16
CA GLU A 47 -0.98 -3.97 -30.33
C GLU A 47 -0.27 -4.93 -29.37
N ILE A 48 -1.03 -5.83 -28.72
CA ILE A 48 -0.49 -6.86 -27.82
C ILE A 48 0.39 -7.83 -28.63
N THR A 49 -0.05 -8.25 -29.81
CA THR A 49 0.72 -9.14 -30.67
C THR A 49 2.05 -8.50 -31.05
N ARG A 50 2.03 -7.24 -31.51
CA ARG A 50 3.25 -6.49 -31.84
C ARG A 50 4.15 -6.31 -30.62
N ALA A 51 3.58 -6.03 -29.45
CA ALA A 51 4.35 -5.89 -28.21
C ALA A 51 5.09 -7.18 -27.86
N LEU A 52 4.42 -8.34 -27.90
CA LEU A 52 5.04 -9.65 -27.60
C LEU A 52 6.02 -10.13 -28.68
N ASP A 53 5.82 -9.72 -29.94
CA ASP A 53 6.76 -10.04 -31.03
C ASP A 53 8.06 -9.23 -30.93
N THR A 54 7.99 -7.97 -30.45
CA THR A 54 9.12 -7.04 -30.48
C THR A 54 9.75 -6.76 -29.12
N ARG A 55 9.14 -7.17 -28.04
CA ARG A 55 9.59 -6.91 -26.67
C ARG A 55 9.53 -8.16 -25.82
N ALA A 56 10.28 -8.16 -24.72
CA ALA A 56 10.14 -9.13 -23.64
C ALA A 56 9.38 -8.53 -22.46
N PHE A 57 8.72 -9.38 -21.70
CA PHE A 57 8.06 -9.02 -20.45
C PHE A 57 8.56 -9.93 -19.34
N TYR A 58 9.11 -9.34 -18.30
CA TYR A 58 9.48 -10.04 -17.08
C TYR A 58 8.43 -9.70 -16.03
N VAL A 59 7.69 -10.69 -15.59
CA VAL A 59 6.53 -10.51 -14.68
C VAL A 59 6.76 -11.24 -13.37
N LEU A 60 6.78 -10.51 -12.27
CA LEU A 60 6.89 -11.00 -10.89
C LEU A 60 5.59 -10.68 -10.14
N PRO A 61 4.58 -11.57 -10.20
CA PRO A 61 3.26 -11.25 -9.65
C PRO A 61 3.23 -11.09 -8.13
N ARG A 62 4.15 -11.71 -7.41
CA ARG A 62 4.20 -11.69 -5.95
C ARG A 62 5.64 -11.56 -5.48
N MET A 63 6.06 -10.31 -5.24
CA MET A 63 7.43 -10.01 -4.81
C MET A 63 7.68 -10.42 -3.35
N ASN A 64 6.64 -10.37 -2.51
CA ASN A 64 6.68 -10.75 -1.10
C ASN A 64 5.74 -11.94 -0.82
N PRO A 65 6.14 -13.17 -1.17
CA PRO A 65 5.25 -14.33 -1.05
C PRO A 65 4.89 -14.64 0.41
N ASP A 66 5.85 -14.57 1.33
CA ASP A 66 5.64 -14.91 2.73
C ASP A 66 4.70 -13.92 3.42
N GLY A 67 4.87 -12.62 3.15
CA GLY A 67 4.00 -11.58 3.67
C GLY A 67 2.56 -11.69 3.15
N ALA A 68 2.40 -12.03 1.87
CA ALA A 68 1.08 -12.27 1.28
C ALA A 68 0.38 -13.49 1.89
N GLU A 69 1.10 -14.60 2.14
CA GLU A 69 0.55 -15.77 2.81
C GLU A 69 0.10 -15.44 4.24
N TRP A 70 0.85 -14.61 4.96
CA TRP A 70 0.42 -14.14 6.29
C TRP A 70 -0.83 -13.27 6.21
N ALA A 71 -0.94 -12.41 5.20
CA ALA A 71 -2.09 -11.52 5.06
C ALA A 71 -3.37 -12.28 4.66
N LEU A 72 -3.25 -13.41 3.96
CA LEU A 72 -4.34 -14.24 3.44
C LEU A 72 -4.66 -15.46 4.32
N ALA A 73 -3.94 -15.66 5.43
CA ALA A 73 -4.18 -16.79 6.32
C ALA A 73 -5.55 -16.70 7.02
N ASP A 74 -6.10 -17.84 7.47
CA ASP A 74 -7.34 -17.89 8.27
C ASP A 74 -7.23 -17.07 9.57
N LYS A 75 -6.01 -16.94 10.11
CA LYS A 75 -5.65 -16.01 11.17
C LYS A 75 -4.64 -15.02 10.62
N PRO A 76 -5.11 -13.91 10.03
CA PRO A 76 -4.24 -13.03 9.31
C PRO A 76 -3.26 -12.30 10.22
N LYS A 77 -2.08 -12.03 9.69
CA LYS A 77 -1.12 -11.09 10.25
C LYS A 77 -0.86 -10.00 9.22
N TRP A 78 -1.23 -8.78 9.55
CA TRP A 78 -1.01 -7.65 8.66
C TRP A 78 0.25 -6.91 9.08
N ILE A 79 1.30 -7.10 8.29
CA ILE A 79 2.59 -6.44 8.43
C ILE A 79 2.89 -5.61 7.18
N ARG A 80 3.86 -4.73 7.26
CA ARG A 80 4.21 -3.87 6.12
C ARG A 80 4.74 -4.69 4.95
N SER A 81 5.84 -5.45 5.17
CA SER A 81 6.44 -6.23 4.10
C SER A 81 7.04 -7.55 4.60
N THR A 82 8.34 -7.61 4.93
CA THR A 82 9.03 -8.86 5.22
C THR A 82 8.55 -9.54 6.50
N THR A 83 8.50 -10.87 6.48
CA THR A 83 8.21 -11.70 7.66
C THR A 83 9.43 -11.89 8.57
N ARG A 84 10.62 -11.49 8.14
CA ARG A 84 11.84 -11.59 8.93
C ARG A 84 11.81 -10.59 10.09
N PRO A 85 12.13 -11.04 11.33
CA PRO A 85 12.21 -10.13 12.46
C PRO A 85 13.43 -9.21 12.36
N TYR A 86 13.27 -7.94 12.77
CA TYR A 86 14.36 -6.96 12.87
C TYR A 86 14.05 -5.95 14.00
N PRO A 87 15.02 -5.54 14.81
CA PRO A 87 16.38 -6.06 14.94
C PRO A 87 16.41 -7.51 15.43
N PHE A 88 17.44 -8.27 14.99
CA PHE A 88 17.46 -9.73 15.20
C PHE A 88 17.70 -10.16 16.64
N ASP A 89 18.46 -9.37 17.38
CA ASP A 89 18.99 -9.63 18.72
C ASP A 89 18.30 -8.84 19.84
N GLU A 90 17.38 -7.95 19.49
CA GLU A 90 16.60 -7.21 20.49
C GLU A 90 15.33 -7.95 20.91
N GLU A 91 14.94 -7.79 22.18
CA GLU A 91 13.65 -8.26 22.65
C GLU A 91 12.50 -7.44 22.01
N ALA A 92 11.38 -8.09 21.79
CA ALA A 92 10.21 -7.39 21.30
C ALA A 92 9.67 -6.45 22.42
N PRO A 93 9.40 -5.17 22.13
CA PRO A 93 8.83 -4.27 23.11
C PRO A 93 7.46 -4.77 23.59
N GLU A 94 7.11 -4.47 24.84
CA GLU A 94 5.77 -4.70 25.39
C GLU A 94 4.74 -3.77 24.72
N GLY A 95 3.49 -4.17 24.71
CA GLY A 95 2.38 -3.36 24.19
C GLY A 95 1.33 -4.13 23.42
N LEU A 96 0.42 -3.39 22.77
CA LEU A 96 -0.65 -3.95 21.96
C LEU A 96 -0.10 -4.65 20.69
N VAL A 97 -0.36 -5.93 20.60
CA VAL A 97 -0.13 -6.75 19.40
C VAL A 97 -1.40 -6.75 18.58
N VAL A 98 -1.31 -6.26 17.36
CA VAL A 98 -2.45 -6.16 16.42
C VAL A 98 -2.80 -7.57 15.92
N GLU A 99 -4.01 -8.03 16.22
CA GLU A 99 -4.53 -9.32 15.78
C GLU A 99 -6.06 -9.36 15.87
N ASP A 100 -6.70 -10.29 15.16
CA ASP A 100 -8.11 -10.64 15.33
C ASP A 100 -8.30 -11.35 16.68
N ILE A 101 -8.98 -10.69 17.63
CA ILE A 101 -9.19 -11.23 18.98
C ILE A 101 -10.59 -11.79 19.20
N ASP A 102 -11.55 -11.45 18.37
CA ASP A 102 -12.92 -11.96 18.46
C ASP A 102 -13.22 -13.11 17.48
N GLY A 103 -12.26 -13.43 16.60
CA GLY A 103 -12.29 -14.61 15.73
C GLY A 103 -13.20 -14.47 14.53
N ASP A 104 -13.52 -13.25 14.10
CA ASP A 104 -14.39 -13.02 12.94
C ASP A 104 -13.62 -13.00 11.60
N GLY A 105 -12.29 -13.16 11.64
CA GLY A 105 -11.40 -13.15 10.47
C GLY A 105 -11.01 -11.75 10.00
N LEU A 106 -11.41 -10.70 10.73
CA LEU A 106 -11.05 -9.31 10.43
C LEU A 106 -10.16 -8.75 11.53
N ILE A 107 -9.31 -7.81 11.19
CA ILE A 107 -8.58 -6.99 12.16
C ILE A 107 -9.14 -5.57 12.03
N LEU A 108 -9.92 -5.16 12.99
CA LEU A 108 -10.63 -3.88 12.99
C LEU A 108 -10.00 -2.87 13.95
N GLN A 109 -10.82 -2.11 14.62
CA GLN A 109 -10.44 -1.17 15.67
C GLN A 109 -11.19 -1.50 16.97
N MET A 110 -10.59 -1.12 18.08
CA MET A 110 -11.26 -1.11 19.39
C MET A 110 -11.49 0.33 19.81
N ARG A 111 -12.68 0.65 20.32
CA ARG A 111 -12.93 1.89 21.05
C ARG A 111 -13.20 1.59 22.53
N ILE A 112 -12.55 2.36 23.39
CA ILE A 112 -12.59 2.20 24.84
C ILE A 112 -13.14 3.50 25.42
N PRO A 113 -14.25 3.46 26.21
CA PRO A 113 -14.72 4.66 26.89
C PRO A 113 -13.63 5.25 27.80
N ASP A 114 -13.32 6.53 27.62
CA ASP A 114 -12.32 7.24 28.40
C ASP A 114 -12.65 8.74 28.43
N ALA A 115 -12.87 9.29 29.63
CA ALA A 115 -13.16 10.72 29.81
C ALA A 115 -12.08 11.64 29.22
N ASN A 116 -10.82 11.15 29.13
CA ASN A 116 -9.70 11.86 28.52
C ASN A 116 -9.43 11.41 27.06
N GLY A 117 -10.30 10.56 26.51
CA GLY A 117 -10.18 10.08 25.14
C GLY A 117 -10.20 11.21 24.11
N LEU A 118 -9.48 11.04 23.02
CA LEU A 118 -9.34 12.04 21.96
C LEU A 118 -10.38 11.90 20.84
N TRP A 119 -11.31 10.97 20.98
CA TRP A 119 -12.30 10.65 19.98
C TRP A 119 -13.71 10.73 20.53
N LYS A 120 -14.66 11.11 19.67
CA LYS A 120 -16.10 11.05 19.93
C LYS A 120 -16.83 10.51 18.71
N ALA A 121 -18.03 9.98 18.90
CA ALA A 121 -18.89 9.60 17.80
C ALA A 121 -19.38 10.84 17.03
N HIS A 122 -19.43 10.74 15.71
CA HIS A 122 -19.99 11.79 14.87
C HIS A 122 -21.52 11.90 15.09
N HIS A 123 -22.04 13.11 15.02
CA HIS A 123 -23.45 13.37 15.34
C HIS A 123 -24.44 12.83 14.30
N GLU A 124 -24.02 12.71 13.02
CA GLU A 124 -24.86 12.17 11.95
C GLU A 124 -24.79 10.63 11.87
N ASP A 125 -23.64 10.05 12.16
CA ASP A 125 -23.43 8.60 12.15
C ASP A 125 -22.50 8.20 13.30
N ALA A 126 -23.05 7.57 14.32
CA ALA A 126 -22.32 7.18 15.54
C ALA A 126 -21.26 6.08 15.30
N ARG A 127 -21.22 5.50 14.11
CA ARG A 127 -20.17 4.57 13.70
C ARG A 127 -18.85 5.31 13.43
N LEU A 128 -18.94 6.53 12.88
CA LEU A 128 -17.76 7.35 12.58
C LEU A 128 -17.19 7.95 13.87
N MET A 129 -15.91 7.69 14.10
CA MET A 129 -15.16 8.30 15.20
C MET A 129 -14.39 9.51 14.67
N VAL A 130 -14.64 10.67 15.25
CA VAL A 130 -13.96 11.93 14.91
C VAL A 130 -13.16 12.45 16.09
N ARG A 131 -12.11 13.24 15.80
CA ARG A 131 -11.34 13.92 16.85
C ARG A 131 -12.24 14.89 17.61
N ARG A 132 -12.16 14.88 18.94
CA ARG A 132 -12.80 15.92 19.75
C ARG A 132 -11.94 17.19 19.73
N ASP A 133 -12.56 18.32 19.91
CA ASP A 133 -11.83 19.55 20.20
C ASP A 133 -11.09 19.39 21.56
N PRO A 134 -9.81 19.76 21.67
CA PRO A 134 -9.04 19.63 22.91
C PRO A 134 -9.65 20.33 24.13
N VAL A 135 -10.43 21.40 23.91
CA VAL A 135 -11.11 22.16 24.98
C VAL A 135 -12.53 21.65 25.29
N GLU A 136 -13.05 20.71 24.50
CA GLU A 136 -14.38 20.15 24.68
C GLU A 136 -14.44 19.23 25.92
N THR A 137 -15.48 19.41 26.73
CA THR A 137 -15.72 18.65 27.96
C THR A 137 -17.19 18.22 28.07
N GLY A 138 -17.47 17.26 28.95
CA GLY A 138 -18.85 16.86 29.31
C GLY A 138 -19.50 15.90 28.31
N GLY A 139 -18.77 15.41 27.31
CA GLY A 139 -19.26 14.44 26.32
C GLY A 139 -18.87 12.99 26.65
N THR A 140 -19.31 12.06 25.81
CA THR A 140 -18.82 10.68 25.79
C THR A 140 -17.62 10.57 24.88
N TYR A 141 -16.47 10.23 25.42
CA TYR A 141 -15.21 10.18 24.71
C TYR A 141 -14.60 8.79 24.73
N TYR A 142 -13.72 8.55 23.77
CA TYR A 142 -13.13 7.23 23.56
C TYR A 142 -11.62 7.34 23.25
N ARG A 143 -10.89 6.31 23.62
CA ARG A 143 -9.64 5.93 22.94
C ARG A 143 -9.98 4.98 21.79
N VAL A 144 -9.36 5.18 20.64
CA VAL A 144 -9.48 4.29 19.49
C VAL A 144 -8.11 3.70 19.23
N LEU A 145 -8.04 2.38 19.22
CA LEU A 145 -6.82 1.58 19.03
C LEU A 145 -7.08 0.53 17.96
N PRO A 146 -6.05 -0.01 17.32
CA PRO A 146 -6.20 -1.24 16.54
C PRO A 146 -6.74 -2.37 17.43
N GLU A 147 -7.45 -3.30 16.83
CA GLU A 147 -7.83 -4.55 17.48
C GLU A 147 -6.60 -5.39 17.81
N GLY A 148 -6.59 -6.04 18.99
CA GLY A 148 -5.45 -6.83 19.41
C GLY A 148 -5.39 -7.11 20.91
N ARG A 149 -4.42 -7.89 21.34
CA ARG A 149 -4.12 -8.22 22.75
C ARG A 149 -2.89 -7.48 23.25
N TYR A 150 -2.74 -7.36 24.55
CA TYR A 150 -1.56 -6.75 25.16
C TYR A 150 -0.54 -7.80 25.62
N ASP A 151 0.71 -7.59 25.21
CA ASP A 151 1.86 -8.23 25.84
C ASP A 151 2.38 -7.33 26.97
N GLY A 152 2.54 -7.88 28.20
CA GLY A 152 3.08 -7.14 29.34
C GLY A 152 2.22 -5.95 29.80
N TYR A 153 0.87 -6.06 29.77
CA TYR A 153 -0.01 -4.97 30.20
C TYR A 153 0.13 -4.67 31.70
N ASP A 154 0.54 -3.45 32.01
CA ASP A 154 0.74 -2.95 33.37
C ASP A 154 -0.55 -2.43 34.05
N GLY A 155 -1.68 -2.48 33.37
CA GLY A 155 -2.97 -1.94 33.86
C GLY A 155 -3.17 -0.45 33.59
N HIS A 156 -2.20 0.26 33.08
CA HIS A 156 -2.22 1.72 32.95
C HIS A 156 -1.81 2.24 31.57
N THR A 157 -0.73 1.69 30.99
CA THR A 157 -0.11 2.24 29.80
C THR A 157 -0.62 1.56 28.54
N LEU A 158 -1.30 2.31 27.67
CA LEU A 158 -1.77 1.83 26.38
C LEU A 158 -0.78 2.22 25.28
N ARG A 159 0.13 1.33 24.94
CA ARG A 159 1.09 1.49 23.83
C ARG A 159 0.78 0.49 22.74
N VAL A 160 0.81 0.92 21.48
CA VAL A 160 0.79 0.00 20.35
C VAL A 160 2.21 -0.48 20.10
N LYS A 161 2.39 -1.80 20.15
CA LYS A 161 3.68 -2.43 19.91
C LYS A 161 4.03 -2.35 18.43
N ARG A 162 5.24 -1.89 18.13
CA ARG A 162 5.78 -2.07 16.78
C ARG A 162 6.16 -3.54 16.61
N PRO A 163 5.62 -4.25 15.62
CA PRO A 163 6.06 -5.63 15.35
C PRO A 163 7.53 -5.64 14.92
N LYS A 164 8.26 -6.71 15.27
CA LYS A 164 9.61 -6.93 14.76
C LYS A 164 9.63 -7.26 13.26
N GLN A 165 8.53 -7.84 12.78
CA GLN A 165 8.34 -8.14 11.36
C GLN A 165 7.78 -6.92 10.64
N GLY A 166 8.01 -6.85 9.32
CA GLY A 166 7.45 -5.80 8.49
C GLY A 166 8.42 -4.67 8.16
N LEU A 167 9.74 -4.94 8.09
CA LEU A 167 10.64 -4.06 7.37
C LEU A 167 10.04 -3.77 5.99
N ASP A 168 10.17 -2.54 5.54
CA ASP A 168 9.62 -2.12 4.25
C ASP A 168 10.58 -2.49 3.11
N LEU A 169 10.26 -3.52 2.36
CA LEU A 169 11.06 -3.93 1.20
C LEU A 169 11.23 -2.78 0.20
N ASN A 170 10.24 -1.89 0.11
CA ASN A 170 10.29 -0.68 -0.73
C ASN A 170 11.07 0.48 -0.09
N ARG A 171 11.90 0.20 0.90
CA ARG A 171 12.89 1.09 1.51
C ARG A 171 14.28 0.46 1.52
N ASN A 172 14.42 -0.77 0.99
CA ASN A 172 15.64 -1.56 1.07
C ASN A 172 16.44 -1.60 -0.25
N PHE A 173 15.96 -0.91 -1.31
CA PHE A 173 16.69 -0.77 -2.59
C PHE A 173 17.86 0.22 -2.47
N PRO A 174 18.88 0.10 -3.32
CA PRO A 174 20.12 0.88 -3.18
C PRO A 174 19.97 2.38 -3.42
N ALA A 175 19.04 2.81 -4.29
CA ALA A 175 18.87 4.23 -4.60
C ALA A 175 18.37 4.99 -3.38
N SER A 176 19.07 6.03 -3.03
CA SER A 176 18.73 6.95 -1.91
C SER A 176 18.54 6.29 -0.56
N TRP A 177 19.04 5.06 -0.38
CA TRP A 177 18.94 4.31 0.88
C TRP A 177 19.53 5.11 2.06
N ARG A 178 18.84 5.05 3.19
CA ARG A 178 19.26 5.65 4.46
C ARG A 178 19.20 4.59 5.56
N GLN A 179 19.95 4.82 6.62
CA GLN A 179 19.96 3.93 7.78
C GLN A 179 18.60 3.91 8.48
N GLU A 180 18.29 2.83 9.17
CA GLU A 180 16.99 2.58 9.81
C GLU A 180 16.50 3.72 10.72
N PHE A 181 17.42 4.44 11.39
CA PHE A 181 17.06 5.57 12.26
C PHE A 181 16.69 6.86 11.47
N GLU A 182 17.09 6.96 10.21
CA GLU A 182 16.70 8.05 9.31
C GLU A 182 15.50 7.66 8.44
N GLN A 183 15.46 6.39 8.01
CA GLN A 183 14.46 5.82 7.12
C GLN A 183 13.88 4.55 7.74
N LEU A 184 12.75 4.69 8.42
CA LEU A 184 12.08 3.58 9.08
C LEU A 184 11.74 2.47 8.08
N GLY A 185 12.12 1.23 8.39
CA GLY A 185 11.89 0.06 7.54
C GLY A 185 12.98 -0.23 6.53
N ALA A 186 14.05 0.57 6.49
CA ALA A 186 15.16 0.39 5.53
C ALA A 186 16.05 -0.83 5.80
N GLY A 187 16.02 -1.34 7.03
CA GLY A 187 16.83 -2.48 7.42
C GLY A 187 18.30 -2.13 7.68
N PRO A 188 19.16 -3.14 7.95
CA PRO A 188 20.54 -2.93 8.37
C PRO A 188 21.45 -2.38 7.28
N TYR A 189 21.19 -2.68 6.02
CA TYR A 189 21.94 -2.20 4.84
C TYR A 189 21.09 -2.38 3.58
N PRO A 190 21.38 -1.68 2.49
CA PRO A 190 20.63 -1.84 1.24
C PRO A 190 20.75 -3.27 0.72
N VAL A 191 19.66 -3.82 0.20
CA VAL A 191 19.61 -5.20 -0.32
C VAL A 191 19.83 -6.25 0.80
N SER A 192 19.52 -5.91 2.05
CA SER A 192 19.62 -6.86 3.16
C SER A 192 18.53 -7.95 3.07
N GLU A 193 17.39 -7.62 2.52
CA GLU A 193 16.25 -8.53 2.44
C GLU A 193 16.36 -9.46 1.22
N PRO A 194 16.10 -10.77 1.39
CA PRO A 194 16.29 -11.75 0.32
C PRO A 194 15.40 -11.51 -0.90
N GLU A 195 14.19 -11.00 -0.70
CA GLU A 195 13.26 -10.65 -1.77
C GLU A 195 13.84 -9.52 -2.64
N VAL A 196 14.34 -8.45 -2.01
CA VAL A 196 14.98 -7.34 -2.70
C VAL A 196 16.25 -7.79 -3.41
N ARG A 197 17.06 -8.62 -2.76
CA ARG A 197 18.28 -9.18 -3.35
C ARG A 197 17.98 -9.99 -4.61
N ALA A 198 16.95 -10.84 -4.57
CA ALA A 198 16.56 -11.64 -5.71
C ALA A 198 16.13 -10.77 -6.91
N VAL A 199 15.40 -9.68 -6.65
CA VAL A 199 15.00 -8.74 -7.70
C VAL A 199 16.20 -7.97 -8.24
N VAL A 200 17.06 -7.45 -7.37
CA VAL A 200 18.27 -6.72 -7.78
C VAL A 200 19.18 -7.62 -8.62
N ASP A 201 19.46 -8.84 -8.15
CA ASP A 201 20.29 -9.81 -8.87
C ASP A 201 19.70 -10.16 -10.24
N PHE A 202 18.36 -10.35 -10.31
CA PHE A 202 17.71 -10.61 -11.59
C PHE A 202 17.86 -9.43 -12.55
N VAL A 203 17.49 -8.23 -12.11
CA VAL A 203 17.38 -7.04 -12.97
C VAL A 203 18.76 -6.60 -13.47
N VAL A 204 19.82 -6.61 -12.62
CA VAL A 204 21.18 -6.21 -13.06
C VAL A 204 21.76 -7.16 -14.09
N ASN A 205 21.28 -8.42 -14.14
CA ASN A 205 21.65 -9.41 -15.14
C ASN A 205 20.78 -9.37 -16.41
N HIS A 206 19.70 -8.56 -16.42
CA HIS A 206 18.79 -8.40 -17.55
C HIS A 206 18.76 -6.94 -18.02
N ARG A 207 19.90 -6.47 -18.57
CA ARG A 207 20.11 -5.07 -18.99
C ARG A 207 19.23 -4.59 -20.13
N ASN A 208 18.45 -5.47 -20.70
CA ASN A 208 17.45 -5.16 -21.71
C ASN A 208 16.15 -4.60 -21.11
N ILE A 209 16.00 -4.52 -19.79
CA ILE A 209 14.89 -3.88 -19.11
C ILE A 209 15.02 -2.36 -19.27
N THR A 210 14.11 -1.75 -20.01
CA THR A 210 14.12 -0.31 -20.35
C THR A 210 12.93 0.46 -19.78
N GLY A 211 11.97 -0.22 -19.20
CA GLY A 211 10.81 0.38 -18.56
C GLY A 211 10.06 -0.63 -17.74
N GLY A 212 9.06 -0.17 -16.98
CA GLY A 212 8.30 -1.08 -16.13
C GLY A 212 7.15 -0.42 -15.41
N THR A 213 6.42 -1.27 -14.70
CA THR A 213 5.41 -0.85 -13.74
C THR A 213 5.48 -1.73 -12.50
N THR A 214 5.34 -1.12 -11.33
CA THR A 214 5.21 -1.81 -10.06
C THR A 214 3.83 -1.50 -9.48
N PHE A 215 3.04 -2.55 -9.25
CA PHE A 215 1.69 -2.41 -8.73
C PHE A 215 1.68 -2.37 -7.21
N HIS A 216 1.02 -1.36 -6.71
CA HIS A 216 0.72 -1.13 -5.31
C HIS A 216 -0.77 -0.95 -5.09
N THR A 217 -1.18 -0.81 -3.86
CA THR A 217 -2.49 -0.35 -3.45
C THR A 217 -2.31 0.60 -2.27
N TRP A 218 -3.07 1.58 -2.10
CA TRP A 218 -4.30 2.04 -2.74
C TRP A 218 -4.24 3.57 -2.87
N SER A 219 -4.82 4.14 -3.86
CA SER A 219 -5.13 5.57 -3.94
C SER A 219 -5.59 5.98 -5.34
N GLY A 220 -5.45 5.10 -6.32
CA GLY A 220 -5.87 5.37 -7.70
C GLY A 220 -5.01 6.45 -8.35
N VAL A 221 -3.68 6.26 -8.38
CA VAL A 221 -2.72 7.19 -8.99
C VAL A 221 -1.62 6.48 -9.75
N LEU A 222 -1.06 7.20 -10.71
CA LEU A 222 0.18 6.85 -11.40
C LEU A 222 1.30 7.73 -10.83
N LEU A 223 2.29 7.11 -10.18
CA LEU A 223 3.38 7.81 -9.53
C LEU A 223 4.66 7.71 -10.37
N ARG A 224 5.34 8.84 -10.56
CA ARG A 224 6.64 8.90 -11.20
C ARG A 224 7.75 9.35 -10.25
N PRO A 225 9.01 9.02 -10.54
CA PRO A 225 10.16 9.55 -9.83
C PRO A 225 10.23 11.11 -9.88
N PHE A 226 10.98 11.76 -9.02
CA PHE A 226 11.73 11.16 -7.91
C PHE A 226 10.88 11.09 -6.64
N GLU A 227 11.29 10.22 -5.73
CA GLU A 227 10.74 10.22 -4.38
C GLU A 227 11.38 11.32 -3.51
N HIS A 228 12.66 11.57 -3.67
CA HIS A 228 13.47 12.42 -2.78
C HIS A 228 13.98 13.73 -3.41
N LEU A 229 13.90 13.88 -4.73
CA LEU A 229 14.34 15.06 -5.47
C LEU A 229 13.19 15.74 -6.21
N SER A 230 13.31 17.04 -6.43
CA SER A 230 12.32 17.77 -7.22
C SER A 230 12.50 17.50 -8.72
N ASP A 231 11.50 17.87 -9.50
CA ASP A 231 11.55 17.77 -10.97
C ASP A 231 12.72 18.55 -11.60
N ASP A 232 13.22 19.58 -10.92
CA ASP A 232 14.36 20.37 -11.39
C ASP A 232 15.67 19.58 -11.43
N GLU A 233 15.75 18.48 -10.69
CA GLU A 233 16.91 17.59 -10.65
C GLU A 233 16.82 16.46 -11.72
N MET A 234 15.65 16.29 -12.34
CA MET A 234 15.48 15.30 -13.40
C MET A 234 15.93 15.87 -14.75
N HIS A 235 16.59 15.03 -15.57
CA HIS A 235 16.94 15.44 -16.93
C HIS A 235 15.67 15.85 -17.70
N ALA A 236 15.71 17.01 -18.36
CA ALA A 236 14.51 17.60 -18.96
C ALA A 236 13.82 16.71 -20.02
N GLU A 237 14.60 15.93 -20.77
CA GLU A 237 14.05 15.00 -21.77
C GLU A 237 13.35 13.81 -21.07
N ASP A 238 13.88 13.32 -19.97
CA ASP A 238 13.26 12.23 -19.19
C ASP A 238 11.99 12.70 -18.51
N LEU A 239 11.99 13.91 -17.95
CA LEU A 239 10.79 14.52 -17.38
C LEU A 239 9.70 14.67 -18.46
N TRP A 240 10.07 15.10 -19.65
CA TRP A 240 9.14 15.18 -20.76
C TRP A 240 8.55 13.82 -21.14
N VAL A 241 9.37 12.76 -21.17
CA VAL A 241 8.91 11.39 -21.41
C VAL A 241 7.91 10.95 -20.35
N TYR A 242 8.25 11.12 -19.05
CA TYR A 242 7.32 10.80 -17.95
C TYR A 242 6.01 11.57 -18.07
N GLN A 243 6.06 12.87 -18.33
CA GLN A 243 4.85 13.68 -18.49
C GLN A 243 4.01 13.22 -19.70
N ALA A 244 4.65 12.82 -20.81
CA ALA A 244 3.93 12.31 -21.99
C ALA A 244 3.26 10.96 -21.71
N GLN A 245 3.98 10.03 -21.07
CA GLN A 245 3.45 8.74 -20.63
C GLN A 245 2.34 8.91 -19.60
N GLY A 246 2.52 9.82 -18.63
CA GLY A 246 1.52 10.14 -17.61
C GLY A 246 0.19 10.59 -18.21
N ARG A 247 0.22 11.55 -19.14
CA ARG A 247 -1.01 12.00 -19.84
C ARG A 247 -1.73 10.86 -20.56
N GLU A 248 -1.00 9.95 -21.19
CA GLU A 248 -1.61 8.78 -21.84
C GLU A 248 -2.15 7.78 -20.80
N GLY A 249 -1.45 7.60 -19.68
CA GLY A 249 -1.92 6.80 -18.56
C GLY A 249 -3.22 7.35 -17.95
N GLU A 250 -3.26 8.65 -17.65
CA GLU A 250 -4.48 9.32 -17.15
C GLU A 250 -5.67 9.14 -18.08
N LYS A 251 -5.46 9.29 -19.39
CA LYS A 251 -6.51 9.13 -20.38
C LYS A 251 -7.08 7.70 -20.41
N ARG A 252 -6.23 6.69 -20.18
CA ARG A 252 -6.64 5.28 -20.24
C ARG A 252 -7.26 4.78 -18.95
N THR A 253 -6.70 5.17 -17.82
CA THR A 253 -7.09 4.67 -16.48
C THR A 253 -8.02 5.64 -15.74
N GLY A 254 -7.96 6.93 -16.07
CA GLY A 254 -8.57 7.99 -15.29
C GLY A 254 -7.86 8.24 -13.94
N TYR A 255 -6.72 7.62 -13.69
CA TYR A 255 -5.87 7.90 -12.54
C TYR A 255 -4.96 9.09 -12.85
N PRO A 256 -4.86 10.10 -11.96
CA PRO A 256 -3.93 11.19 -12.15
C PRO A 256 -2.47 10.70 -12.11
N ALA A 257 -1.64 11.25 -13.00
CA ALA A 257 -0.21 10.98 -13.04
C ALA A 257 0.54 12.09 -12.32
N ILE A 258 1.12 11.79 -11.18
CA ILE A 258 1.69 12.76 -10.24
C ILE A 258 3.14 12.42 -9.88
N SER A 259 3.86 13.43 -9.41
CA SER A 259 5.19 13.29 -8.83
C SER A 259 5.10 12.85 -7.37
N VAL A 260 5.87 11.84 -6.98
CA VAL A 260 5.92 11.47 -5.54
C VAL A 260 6.44 12.64 -4.72
N PHE A 261 7.51 13.26 -5.15
CA PHE A 261 8.12 14.37 -4.42
C PHE A 261 7.17 15.54 -4.18
N HIS A 262 6.44 15.97 -5.19
CA HIS A 262 5.62 17.18 -5.13
C HIS A 262 4.23 16.95 -4.57
N GLU A 263 3.66 15.75 -4.73
CA GLU A 263 2.22 15.56 -4.54
C GLU A 263 1.84 14.36 -3.66
N PHE A 264 2.76 13.41 -3.43
CA PHE A 264 2.41 12.16 -2.76
C PHE A 264 3.13 11.93 -1.42
N ARG A 265 4.36 12.40 -1.22
CA ARG A 265 5.11 12.12 0.01
C ARG A 265 4.55 12.86 1.23
N TYR A 266 4.58 12.18 2.38
CA TYR A 266 4.00 12.69 3.62
C TYR A 266 4.82 13.77 4.31
N HIS A 267 6.14 13.67 4.25
CA HIS A 267 7.04 14.56 4.96
C HIS A 267 8.15 15.05 4.03
N PRO A 268 8.52 16.35 4.06
CA PRO A 268 9.57 16.88 3.19
C PRO A 268 10.94 16.20 3.36
N LYS A 269 11.15 15.52 4.50
CA LYS A 269 12.39 14.77 4.79
C LYS A 269 12.25 13.27 4.57
N ASP A 270 11.08 12.77 4.22
CA ASP A 270 10.91 11.36 3.90
C ASP A 270 11.71 11.08 2.64
N VAL A 271 12.77 10.33 2.81
CA VAL A 271 13.58 9.79 1.73
C VAL A 271 13.12 8.38 1.53
N ILE A 272 12.72 8.07 0.32
CA ILE A 272 12.08 6.80 0.03
C ILE A 272 13.01 6.02 -0.91
N GLY A 273 13.79 5.09 -0.39
CA GLY A 273 14.64 4.19 -1.19
C GLY A 273 13.80 3.09 -1.85
N GLY A 274 13.03 3.43 -2.87
CA GLY A 274 12.08 2.54 -3.53
C GLY A 274 12.60 1.85 -4.78
N THR A 275 11.82 0.88 -5.23
CA THR A 275 12.10 0.06 -6.42
C THR A 275 12.23 0.91 -7.67
N PHE A 276 11.31 1.83 -7.89
CA PHE A 276 11.25 2.56 -9.16
C PHE A 276 12.29 3.69 -9.26
N ASP A 277 12.64 4.36 -8.16
CA ASP A 277 13.78 5.28 -8.14
C ASP A 277 15.08 4.53 -8.44
N TRP A 278 15.28 3.35 -7.85
CA TRP A 278 16.44 2.51 -8.15
C TRP A 278 16.49 2.09 -9.62
N LEU A 279 15.38 1.65 -10.20
CA LEU A 279 15.30 1.27 -11.61
C LEU A 279 15.59 2.45 -12.55
N TYR A 280 15.11 3.64 -12.18
CA TYR A 280 15.37 4.84 -12.98
C TYR A 280 16.80 5.39 -12.75
N GLU A 281 17.21 5.65 -11.51
CA GLU A 281 18.48 6.31 -11.21
C GLU A 281 19.71 5.45 -11.55
N HIS A 282 19.63 4.14 -11.26
CA HIS A 282 20.78 3.25 -11.43
C HIS A 282 20.79 2.54 -12.79
N LEU A 283 19.67 2.36 -13.43
CA LEU A 283 19.54 1.53 -14.64
C LEU A 283 18.95 2.29 -15.84
N GLY A 284 18.47 3.50 -15.65
CA GLY A 284 17.88 4.32 -16.72
C GLY A 284 16.54 3.79 -17.25
N ALA A 285 15.84 2.96 -16.48
CA ALA A 285 14.56 2.40 -16.89
C ALA A 285 13.40 3.33 -16.49
N PHE A 286 12.49 3.61 -17.43
CA PHE A 286 11.29 4.39 -17.16
C PHE A 286 10.23 3.54 -16.46
N VAL A 287 10.09 3.70 -15.15
CA VAL A 287 9.19 2.89 -14.32
C VAL A 287 8.15 3.74 -13.63
N TRP A 288 6.92 3.24 -13.59
CA TRP A 288 5.79 3.83 -12.91
C TRP A 288 5.37 2.97 -11.72
N VAL A 289 5.04 3.60 -10.59
CA VAL A 289 4.23 2.97 -9.55
C VAL A 289 2.77 3.21 -9.89
N VAL A 290 1.98 2.14 -9.86
CA VAL A 290 0.53 2.23 -10.03
C VAL A 290 -0.13 1.82 -8.72
N GLU A 291 -0.64 2.80 -8.01
CA GLU A 291 -1.46 2.60 -6.82
C GLU A 291 -2.89 2.29 -7.27
N ILE A 292 -3.17 1.03 -7.57
CA ILE A 292 -4.49 0.62 -8.05
C ILE A 292 -5.55 0.78 -6.98
N TRP A 293 -6.79 1.00 -7.40
CA TRP A 293 -7.95 1.09 -6.55
C TRP A 293 -8.07 2.39 -5.73
N SER A 294 -9.23 3.00 -5.78
CA SER A 294 -9.53 4.19 -4.98
C SER A 294 -10.94 4.14 -4.40
N PRO A 295 -11.11 3.73 -3.13
CA PRO A 295 -12.40 3.81 -2.45
C PRO A 295 -12.94 5.24 -2.38
N MET A 296 -12.07 6.26 -2.34
CA MET A 296 -12.48 7.67 -2.36
C MET A 296 -13.20 8.00 -3.67
N ARG A 297 -12.63 7.60 -4.81
CA ARG A 297 -13.23 7.80 -6.12
C ARG A 297 -14.60 7.10 -6.22
N GLU A 298 -14.67 5.87 -5.73
CA GLU A 298 -15.92 5.10 -5.69
C GLU A 298 -16.99 5.74 -4.81
N ALA A 299 -16.59 6.39 -3.72
CA ALA A 299 -17.48 7.15 -2.83
C ALA A 299 -17.79 8.57 -3.35
N GLY A 300 -17.30 8.93 -4.55
CA GLY A 300 -17.56 10.26 -5.14
C GLY A 300 -16.74 11.39 -4.51
N ILE A 301 -15.61 11.07 -3.88
CA ILE A 301 -14.66 12.05 -3.36
C ILE A 301 -13.65 12.33 -4.48
N THR A 302 -13.71 13.55 -5.02
CA THR A 302 -12.89 14.00 -6.16
C THR A 302 -12.31 15.38 -5.88
N ASN A 303 -11.36 15.81 -6.72
CA ASN A 303 -10.76 17.16 -6.64
C ASN A 303 -10.01 17.45 -5.33
N TYR A 304 -9.26 16.50 -4.83
CA TYR A 304 -8.37 16.69 -3.68
C TYR A 304 -6.91 16.49 -4.09
N LYS A 305 -6.02 17.12 -3.34
CA LYS A 305 -4.60 16.80 -3.41
C LYS A 305 -4.33 15.60 -2.52
N TYR A 306 -3.65 14.59 -3.05
CA TYR A 306 -3.46 13.33 -2.35
C TYR A 306 -2.94 13.49 -0.94
N ILE A 307 -1.77 14.11 -0.81
CA ILE A 307 -1.11 14.24 0.48
C ILE A 307 -1.92 15.04 1.50
N ASP A 308 -2.60 16.08 1.06
CA ASP A 308 -3.38 16.94 1.93
C ASP A 308 -4.59 16.17 2.47
N TRP A 309 -5.27 15.39 1.61
CA TRP A 309 -6.42 14.59 2.02
C TRP A 309 -6.04 13.49 3.02
N PHE A 310 -4.91 12.81 2.82
CA PHE A 310 -4.45 11.77 3.76
C PHE A 310 -3.99 12.36 5.10
N ARG A 311 -3.55 13.60 5.14
CA ARG A 311 -3.18 14.28 6.39
C ARG A 311 -4.39 14.75 7.17
N ASP A 312 -5.32 15.36 6.50
CA ASP A 312 -6.53 15.92 7.09
C ASP A 312 -7.61 16.08 6.02
N HIS A 313 -8.79 15.55 6.27
CA HIS A 313 -9.94 15.66 5.40
C HIS A 313 -11.23 15.86 6.21
N PRO A 314 -12.26 16.45 5.61
CA PRO A 314 -13.50 16.69 6.33
C PRO A 314 -14.24 15.40 6.65
N ALA A 315 -14.84 15.30 7.82
CA ALA A 315 -15.65 14.15 8.24
C ALA A 315 -16.80 13.81 7.26
N SER A 316 -17.21 14.77 6.44
CA SER A 316 -18.18 14.53 5.36
C SER A 316 -17.67 13.54 4.32
N ASP A 317 -16.36 13.42 4.12
CA ASP A 317 -15.78 12.42 3.22
C ASP A 317 -15.80 11.03 3.83
N ASP A 318 -15.49 10.91 5.12
CA ASP A 318 -15.69 9.65 5.86
C ASP A 318 -17.15 9.19 5.81
N LEU A 319 -18.10 10.09 5.95
CA LEU A 319 -19.54 9.78 5.82
C LEU A 319 -19.91 9.30 4.41
N LYS A 320 -19.27 9.83 3.36
CA LYS A 320 -19.45 9.31 1.99
C LYS A 320 -18.89 7.90 1.85
N LEU A 321 -17.71 7.64 2.42
CA LEU A 321 -17.09 6.31 2.43
C LEU A 321 -17.95 5.28 3.18
N ILE A 322 -18.52 5.65 4.33
CA ILE A 322 -19.43 4.77 5.09
C ILE A 322 -20.70 4.48 4.26
N ARG A 323 -21.32 5.49 3.66
CA ARG A 323 -22.49 5.31 2.79
C ARG A 323 -22.18 4.43 1.58
N TRP A 324 -21.07 4.68 0.91
CA TRP A 324 -20.62 3.84 -0.20
C TRP A 324 -20.41 2.39 0.26
N SER A 325 -19.77 2.18 1.42
CA SER A 325 -19.60 0.85 2.00
C SER A 325 -20.96 0.15 2.23
N ASP A 326 -21.92 0.85 2.80
CA ASP A 326 -23.26 0.29 3.05
C ASP A 326 -23.97 -0.07 1.73
N GLU A 327 -23.98 0.85 0.77
CA GLU A 327 -24.74 0.71 -0.48
C GLU A 327 -24.10 -0.26 -1.49
N LYS A 328 -22.78 -0.29 -1.57
CA LYS A 328 -22.05 -1.04 -2.61
C LYS A 328 -21.37 -2.29 -2.08
N LEU A 329 -21.01 -2.35 -0.79
CA LEU A 329 -20.25 -3.43 -0.19
C LEU A 329 -21.04 -4.16 0.92
N GLY A 330 -22.31 -3.85 1.14
CA GLY A 330 -23.09 -4.44 2.24
C GLY A 330 -22.47 -4.19 3.62
N GLY A 331 -21.83 -3.03 3.81
CA GLY A 331 -21.17 -2.65 5.06
C GLY A 331 -19.81 -3.33 5.29
N LEU A 332 -19.18 -3.89 4.26
CA LEU A 332 -17.85 -4.53 4.40
C LEU A 332 -16.75 -3.55 4.76
N GLY A 333 -16.79 -2.32 4.22
CA GLY A 333 -15.74 -1.31 4.40
C GLY A 333 -15.70 -0.66 5.77
N HIS A 334 -16.83 -0.61 6.46
CA HIS A 334 -16.93 -0.11 7.83
C HIS A 334 -17.91 -0.96 8.66
N LYS A 335 -17.44 -1.55 9.72
CA LYS A 335 -18.25 -2.37 10.64
C LYS A 335 -18.79 -1.52 11.77
N GLY A 336 -20.07 -1.76 12.14
CA GLY A 336 -20.64 -1.16 13.34
C GLY A 336 -19.94 -1.63 14.61
N TRP A 337 -19.89 -0.76 15.63
CA TRP A 337 -19.30 -1.08 16.92
C TRP A 337 -20.15 -2.11 17.65
N ARG A 338 -19.50 -3.18 18.13
CA ARG A 338 -20.12 -4.26 18.91
C ARG A 338 -19.41 -4.43 20.24
N PRO A 339 -20.13 -4.64 21.35
CA PRO A 339 -19.53 -4.87 22.65
C PRO A 339 -18.66 -6.13 22.64
N PHE A 340 -17.50 -6.05 23.30
CA PHE A 340 -16.59 -7.15 23.49
C PHE A 340 -15.94 -7.08 24.87
N ASP A 341 -15.88 -8.20 25.58
CA ASP A 341 -15.21 -8.30 26.88
C ASP A 341 -13.73 -8.67 26.65
N HIS A 342 -12.89 -7.65 26.51
CA HIS A 342 -11.48 -7.81 26.28
C HIS A 342 -10.79 -8.35 27.54
N PRO A 343 -9.98 -9.43 27.44
CA PRO A 343 -9.44 -10.12 28.64
C PRO A 343 -8.55 -9.25 29.53
N GLN A 344 -7.99 -8.16 29.00
CA GLN A 344 -7.06 -7.29 29.72
C GLN A 344 -7.60 -5.86 29.89
N LEU A 345 -8.41 -5.36 28.96
CA LEU A 345 -8.91 -3.97 28.96
C LEU A 345 -10.35 -3.86 29.52
N GLY A 346 -10.99 -5.00 29.80
CA GLY A 346 -12.38 -5.01 30.21
C GLY A 346 -13.35 -4.74 29.05
N LYS A 347 -14.40 -3.96 29.27
CA LYS A 347 -15.40 -3.69 28.25
C LYS A 347 -14.90 -2.73 27.20
N VAL A 348 -14.83 -3.20 25.96
CA VAL A 348 -14.49 -2.42 24.76
C VAL A 348 -15.58 -2.62 23.72
N GLU A 349 -15.51 -1.91 22.62
CA GLU A 349 -16.29 -2.20 21.43
C GLU A 349 -15.37 -2.38 20.23
N ILE A 350 -15.60 -3.43 19.42
CA ILE A 350 -14.85 -3.74 18.20
C ILE A 350 -15.67 -3.32 16.99
N GLY A 351 -15.04 -2.71 16.01
CA GLY A 351 -15.68 -2.21 14.79
C GLY A 351 -14.77 -1.24 14.03
N GLY A 352 -15.38 -0.31 13.29
CA GLY A 352 -14.65 0.70 12.54
C GLY A 352 -14.23 0.26 11.13
N TRP A 353 -13.15 0.83 10.62
CA TRP A 353 -12.71 0.65 9.25
C TRP A 353 -12.09 -0.72 8.99
N ASN A 354 -12.61 -1.42 7.98
CA ASN A 354 -11.99 -2.63 7.44
C ASN A 354 -11.01 -2.25 6.33
N ARG A 355 -9.76 -2.01 6.72
CA ARG A 355 -8.75 -1.50 5.78
C ARG A 355 -8.33 -2.52 4.73
N PHE A 356 -8.22 -3.80 5.10
CA PHE A 356 -7.76 -4.83 4.18
C PHE A 356 -8.75 -5.09 3.04
N HIS A 357 -10.03 -5.32 3.35
CA HIS A 357 -11.03 -5.75 2.39
C HIS A 357 -11.76 -4.62 1.65
N ALA A 358 -11.48 -3.38 1.95
CA ALA A 358 -12.16 -2.27 1.28
C ALA A 358 -11.23 -1.14 0.85
N PHE A 359 -10.11 -0.97 1.54
CA PHE A 359 -9.14 0.08 1.21
C PHE A 359 -7.92 -0.50 0.48
N SER A 360 -7.19 -1.43 1.08
CA SER A 360 -5.99 -2.00 0.44
C SER A 360 -6.33 -2.91 -0.74
N ASN A 361 -7.51 -3.56 -0.71
CA ASN A 361 -7.88 -4.49 -1.76
C ASN A 361 -9.32 -4.22 -2.22
N PRO A 362 -9.55 -4.03 -3.52
CA PRO A 362 -10.90 -3.89 -4.04
C PRO A 362 -11.69 -5.18 -3.81
N PRO A 363 -12.97 -5.07 -3.43
CA PRO A 363 -13.85 -6.23 -3.43
C PRO A 363 -13.92 -6.88 -4.83
N PRO A 364 -14.14 -8.21 -4.93
CA PRO A 364 -14.11 -8.93 -6.21
C PRO A 364 -14.96 -8.31 -7.32
N ALA A 365 -16.10 -7.70 -6.97
CA ALA A 365 -17.00 -7.05 -7.94
C ALA A 365 -16.37 -5.83 -8.65
N PHE A 366 -15.26 -5.31 -8.15
CA PHE A 366 -14.57 -4.14 -8.71
C PHE A 366 -13.26 -4.50 -9.42
N LEU A 367 -12.73 -5.72 -9.23
CA LEU A 367 -11.42 -6.14 -9.76
C LEU A 367 -11.32 -6.05 -11.30
N GLU A 368 -12.41 -6.28 -12.03
CA GLU A 368 -12.39 -6.24 -13.50
C GLU A 368 -12.29 -4.81 -14.06
N ARG A 369 -12.53 -3.80 -13.26
CA ARG A 369 -12.48 -2.39 -13.68
C ARG A 369 -11.14 -1.73 -13.41
N GLU A 370 -10.43 -2.24 -12.43
CA GLU A 370 -9.13 -1.72 -12.00
C GLU A 370 -7.98 -2.36 -12.76
#